data_df0a71676d112526a262fac897697fcf
#
_entry.id   df0a71676d112526a262fac897697fcf
#
_cell.length_a   1.000
_cell.length_b   1.000
_cell.length_c   1.000
_cell.angle_alpha   90.00
_cell.angle_beta   90.00
_cell.angle_gamma   90.00
#
_symmetry.space_group_name_H-M   'P 1'
#
loop_
_entity.id
_entity.type
_entity.pdbx_description
1 polymer ?
#
loop_
_entity_poly.entity_id
_entity_poly.type
_entity_poly.pdbx_seq_one_letter_code
_entity_poly.pdbx_strand_id
1 'polypeptide(L)'
;MDTKYIRNSFRLLYGMLLLTVIYSCANIGSPNGGPYDETPPKFVSSTPVPNQINYTGKKIEILFDELIQIEKPSENVIITPPQMELPVIRSAGKKAVIELKDTLKPNTTYTIDLTHS
;
A
#
# COMPACT_ATOMS: atom_id res chain seq x y z
N MET A 1 27.87 -32.85 55.44
CA MET A 1 27.01 -32.56 54.24
C MET A 1 27.83 -32.94 53.04
N ASP A 2 27.41 -34.01 52.35
CA ASP A 2 28.24 -34.59 51.29
C ASP A 2 28.19 -33.78 50.02
N THR A 3 29.31 -33.27 49.59
CA THR A 3 29.49 -32.50 48.34
C THR A 3 28.97 -33.23 47.10
N LYS A 4 28.82 -34.55 47.16
CA LYS A 4 28.23 -35.38 46.10
C LYS A 4 26.72 -35.09 45.88
N TYR A 5 25.96 -34.88 46.97
CA TYR A 5 24.53 -34.57 46.88
C TYR A 5 24.29 -33.19 46.29
N ILE A 6 25.08 -32.20 46.68
CA ILE A 6 24.99 -30.85 46.16
C ILE A 6 25.31 -30.83 44.68
N ARG A 7 26.32 -31.54 44.23
CA ARG A 7 26.71 -31.62 42.82
C ARG A 7 25.68 -32.36 41.96
N ASN A 8 25.05 -33.42 42.47
CA ASN A 8 23.98 -34.09 41.75
C ASN A 8 22.70 -33.27 41.70
N SER A 9 22.37 -32.54 42.74
CA SER A 9 21.24 -31.63 42.79
C SER A 9 21.41 -30.49 41.77
N PHE A 10 22.60 -29.93 41.65
CA PHE A 10 22.91 -28.90 40.64
C PHE A 10 22.79 -29.45 39.20
N ARG A 11 23.22 -30.71 38.97
CA ARG A 11 23.09 -31.34 37.65
C ARG A 11 21.64 -31.60 37.26
N LEU A 12 20.81 -32.00 38.22
CA LEU A 12 19.37 -32.19 38.01
C LEU A 12 18.67 -30.88 37.73
N LEU A 13 19.03 -29.84 38.50
CA LEU A 13 18.47 -28.50 38.31
C LEU A 13 18.82 -27.92 36.94
N TYR A 14 20.09 -28.09 36.52
CA TYR A 14 20.56 -27.67 35.20
C TYR A 14 19.89 -28.41 34.05
N GLY A 15 19.71 -29.74 34.21
CA GLY A 15 18.99 -30.58 33.26
C GLY A 15 17.51 -30.20 33.12
N MET A 16 16.86 -29.86 34.24
CA MET A 16 15.47 -29.41 34.26
C MET A 16 15.31 -28.01 33.64
N LEU A 17 16.27 -27.12 33.86
CA LEU A 17 16.30 -25.81 33.22
C LEU A 17 16.50 -25.92 31.71
N LEU A 18 17.36 -26.84 31.26
CA LEU A 18 17.59 -27.06 29.83
C LEU A 18 16.36 -27.64 29.13
N LEU A 19 15.59 -28.49 29.82
CA LEU A 19 14.36 -29.07 29.29
C LEU A 19 13.28 -28.01 29.07
N THR A 20 13.19 -26.96 29.90
CA THR A 20 12.19 -25.91 29.76
C THR A 20 12.46 -25.01 28.55
N VAL A 21 13.72 -24.88 28.14
CA VAL A 21 14.09 -24.07 26.97
C VAL A 21 13.64 -24.74 25.66
N ILE A 22 13.55 -26.07 25.62
CA ILE A 22 13.17 -26.81 24.39
C ILE A 22 11.66 -26.73 24.14
N TYR A 23 10.85 -26.50 25.18
CA TYR A 23 9.39 -26.35 25.02
C TYR A 23 8.93 -24.93 24.71
N SER A 24 9.83 -23.97 24.55
CA SER A 24 9.51 -22.63 24.09
C SER A 24 9.31 -22.61 22.57
N CYS A 25 8.32 -23.35 22.08
CA CYS A 25 7.79 -23.14 20.74
C CYS A 25 7.02 -21.82 20.72
N ALA A 26 7.66 -20.76 20.24
CA ALA A 26 6.96 -19.57 19.83
C ALA A 26 6.03 -19.94 18.67
N ASN A 27 4.75 -20.07 18.96
CA ASN A 27 3.73 -20.22 17.93
C ASN A 27 3.65 -18.89 17.17
N ILE A 28 4.28 -18.85 15.99
CA ILE A 28 4.12 -17.72 15.08
C ILE A 28 2.68 -17.81 14.55
N GLY A 29 1.75 -17.19 15.26
CA GLY A 29 0.41 -16.98 14.77
C GLY A 29 0.52 -16.13 13.49
N SER A 30 0.29 -16.74 12.33
CA SER A 30 0.03 -15.94 11.13
C SER A 30 -1.16 -15.04 11.44
N PRO A 31 -1.05 -13.72 11.33
CA PRO A 31 -2.21 -12.87 11.44
C PRO A 31 -3.16 -13.29 10.32
N ASN A 32 -4.26 -13.92 10.70
CA ASN A 32 -5.36 -14.12 9.78
C ASN A 32 -5.87 -12.73 9.45
N GLY A 33 -5.54 -12.25 8.24
CA GLY A 33 -6.14 -11.04 7.70
C GLY A 33 -7.65 -11.14 7.84
N GLY A 34 -8.30 -10.04 8.19
CA GLY A 34 -9.75 -9.96 8.17
C GLY A 34 -10.33 -10.37 6.81
N PRO A 35 -11.65 -10.47 6.67
CA PRO A 35 -12.28 -10.75 5.39
C PRO A 35 -11.76 -9.77 4.34
N TYR A 36 -11.47 -10.29 3.15
CA TYR A 36 -11.04 -9.47 2.03
C TYR A 36 -12.11 -8.41 1.76
N ASP A 37 -11.70 -7.15 1.76
CA ASP A 37 -12.55 -6.07 1.29
C ASP A 37 -12.50 -6.08 -0.25
N GLU A 38 -13.60 -6.47 -0.86
CA GLU A 38 -13.78 -6.50 -2.32
C GLU A 38 -14.46 -5.22 -2.83
N THR A 39 -14.70 -4.26 -1.95
CA THR A 39 -15.35 -3.00 -2.31
C THR A 39 -14.34 -2.13 -3.06
N PRO A 40 -14.66 -1.65 -4.26
CA PRO A 40 -13.74 -0.79 -4.97
C PRO A 40 -13.62 0.58 -4.31
N PRO A 41 -12.43 1.23 -4.37
CA PRO A 41 -12.20 2.57 -3.87
C PRO A 41 -13.20 3.58 -4.44
N LYS A 42 -13.74 4.45 -3.58
CA LYS A 42 -14.68 5.49 -4.00
C LYS A 42 -13.98 6.83 -4.10
N PHE A 43 -14.31 7.55 -5.15
CA PHE A 43 -13.87 8.91 -5.35
C PHE A 43 -14.37 9.82 -4.21
N VAL A 44 -13.50 10.62 -3.63
CA VAL A 44 -13.81 11.63 -2.61
C VAL A 44 -13.70 13.04 -3.18
N SER A 45 -12.56 13.35 -3.77
CA SER A 45 -12.30 14.69 -4.33
C SER A 45 -11.14 14.64 -5.32
N SER A 46 -10.97 15.73 -6.09
CA SER A 46 -9.79 15.88 -6.94
C SER A 46 -9.32 17.34 -7.00
N THR A 47 -8.07 17.50 -7.38
CA THR A 47 -7.48 18.79 -7.74
C THR A 47 -6.82 18.61 -9.12
N PRO A 48 -7.29 19.26 -10.19
CA PRO A 48 -8.46 20.16 -10.23
C PRO A 48 -9.78 19.47 -9.87
N VAL A 49 -10.79 20.23 -9.47
CA VAL A 49 -12.13 19.70 -9.23
C VAL A 49 -12.74 19.20 -10.54
N PRO A 50 -13.64 18.21 -10.49
CA PRO A 50 -14.30 17.72 -11.71
C PRO A 50 -14.99 18.87 -12.47
N ASN A 51 -14.87 18.85 -13.79
CA ASN A 51 -15.39 19.86 -14.69
C ASN A 51 -14.80 21.29 -14.51
N GLN A 52 -13.64 21.39 -13.86
CA GLN A 52 -12.94 22.67 -13.76
C GLN A 52 -12.52 23.16 -15.15
N ILE A 53 -12.88 24.40 -15.48
CA ILE A 53 -12.48 25.08 -16.70
C ILE A 53 -11.17 25.85 -16.51
N ASN A 54 -10.46 26.14 -17.60
CA ASN A 54 -9.24 26.94 -17.62
C ASN A 54 -8.11 26.42 -16.70
N TYR A 55 -8.04 25.11 -16.51
CA TYR A 55 -6.94 24.52 -15.79
C TYR A 55 -5.67 24.49 -16.64
N THR A 56 -4.59 25.07 -16.13
CA THR A 56 -3.29 25.17 -16.81
C THR A 56 -2.19 24.42 -16.08
N GLY A 57 -2.52 23.80 -14.96
CA GLY A 57 -1.56 23.01 -14.16
C GLY A 57 -1.18 21.71 -14.87
N LYS A 58 -0.10 21.11 -14.39
CA LYS A 58 0.38 19.82 -14.87
C LYS A 58 0.16 18.68 -13.88
N LYS A 59 -0.28 18.98 -12.67
CA LYS A 59 -0.45 17.98 -11.61
C LYS A 59 -1.92 17.79 -11.28
N ILE A 60 -2.36 16.54 -11.34
CA ILE A 60 -3.72 16.14 -10.99
C ILE A 60 -3.64 15.19 -9.81
N GLU A 61 -4.40 15.45 -8.76
CA GLU A 61 -4.52 14.60 -7.60
C GLU A 61 -5.96 14.15 -7.46
N ILE A 62 -6.17 12.86 -7.28
CA ILE A 62 -7.49 12.27 -7.05
C ILE A 62 -7.44 11.56 -5.72
N LEU A 63 -8.32 11.92 -4.78
CA LEU A 63 -8.43 11.35 -3.45
C LEU A 63 -9.54 10.31 -3.42
N PHE A 64 -9.23 9.17 -2.84
CA PHE A 64 -10.15 8.06 -2.58
C PHE A 64 -10.41 7.89 -1.08
N ASP A 65 -11.45 7.17 -0.72
CA ASP A 65 -11.83 6.88 0.67
C ASP A 65 -10.91 5.87 1.36
N GLU A 66 -10.17 5.07 0.59
CA GLU A 66 -9.24 4.05 1.07
C GLU A 66 -7.86 4.11 0.40
N LEU A 67 -6.95 3.28 0.88
CA LEU A 67 -5.61 3.14 0.29
C LEU A 67 -5.72 2.51 -1.09
N ILE A 68 -5.05 3.11 -2.08
CA ILE A 68 -5.04 2.62 -3.45
C ILE A 68 -3.64 2.22 -3.89
N GLN A 69 -3.60 1.24 -4.77
CA GLN A 69 -2.41 0.87 -5.52
C GLN A 69 -2.79 0.76 -6.98
N ILE A 70 -2.20 1.59 -7.83
CA ILE A 70 -2.46 1.57 -9.27
C ILE A 70 -1.50 0.56 -9.88
N GLU A 71 -2.05 -0.52 -10.42
CA GLU A 71 -1.29 -1.52 -11.15
C GLU A 71 -1.13 -1.12 -12.61
N LYS A 72 0.09 -1.26 -13.15
CA LYS A 72 0.41 -0.95 -14.55
C LYS A 72 -0.19 0.38 -15.02
N PRO A 73 0.16 1.50 -14.37
CA PRO A 73 -0.52 2.78 -14.59
C PRO A 73 -0.52 3.25 -16.05
N SER A 74 0.51 2.91 -16.83
CA SER A 74 0.59 3.25 -18.25
C SER A 74 -0.40 2.48 -19.16
N GLU A 75 -0.92 1.34 -18.67
CA GLU A 75 -1.88 0.52 -19.40
C GLU A 75 -3.32 0.76 -18.91
N ASN A 76 -3.48 0.94 -17.61
CA ASN A 76 -4.79 0.96 -16.95
C ASN A 76 -5.36 2.36 -16.74
N VAL A 77 -4.52 3.41 -16.82
CA VAL A 77 -4.99 4.80 -16.72
C VAL A 77 -5.02 5.42 -18.10
N ILE A 78 -6.22 5.79 -18.56
CA ILE A 78 -6.43 6.35 -19.88
C ILE A 78 -6.66 7.86 -19.77
N ILE A 79 -5.86 8.65 -20.49
CA ILE A 79 -6.00 10.09 -20.60
C ILE A 79 -6.39 10.45 -22.02
N THR A 80 -7.50 11.16 -22.15
CA THR A 80 -8.04 11.58 -23.44
C THR A 80 -8.18 13.11 -23.51
N PRO A 81 -7.66 13.80 -24.51
CA PRO A 81 -6.84 13.29 -25.61
C PRO A 81 -5.48 12.78 -25.14
N PRO A 82 -4.87 11.84 -25.91
CA PRO A 82 -3.60 11.25 -25.53
C PRO A 82 -2.49 12.31 -25.44
N GLN A 83 -1.58 12.10 -24.50
CA GLN A 83 -0.39 12.93 -24.36
C GLN A 83 0.70 12.47 -25.33
N MET A 84 1.53 13.39 -25.79
CA MET A 84 2.70 13.04 -26.61
C MET A 84 3.80 12.38 -25.78
N GLU A 85 4.02 12.91 -24.57
CA GLU A 85 4.89 12.30 -23.58
C GLU A 85 4.05 11.58 -22.51
N LEU A 86 4.48 10.37 -22.14
CA LEU A 86 3.78 9.60 -21.13
C LEU A 86 3.76 10.35 -19.77
N PRO A 87 2.59 10.53 -19.16
CA PRO A 87 2.48 11.12 -17.85
C PRO A 87 3.11 10.22 -16.79
N VAL A 88 3.57 10.82 -15.70
CA VAL A 88 3.98 10.06 -14.52
C VAL A 88 2.77 9.85 -13.63
N ILE A 89 2.42 8.59 -13.41
CA ILE A 89 1.26 8.19 -12.62
C ILE A 89 1.75 7.37 -11.44
N ARG A 90 1.32 7.73 -10.24
CA ARG A 90 1.69 7.01 -9.01
C ARG A 90 0.57 7.06 -7.99
N SER A 91 0.50 6.04 -7.16
CA SER A 91 -0.30 6.03 -5.93
C SER A 91 0.50 6.62 -4.76
N ALA A 92 -0.14 7.41 -3.94
CA ALA A 92 0.42 8.02 -2.73
C ALA A 92 -0.61 7.91 -1.60
N GLY A 93 -0.61 6.76 -0.91
CA GLY A 93 -1.61 6.45 0.10
C GLY A 93 -3.01 6.34 -0.50
N LYS A 94 -3.89 7.25 -0.14
CA LYS A 94 -5.26 7.33 -0.67
C LYS A 94 -5.38 8.17 -1.94
N LYS A 95 -4.27 8.63 -2.52
CA LYS A 95 -4.28 9.52 -3.68
C LYS A 95 -3.67 8.86 -4.91
N ALA A 96 -4.32 9.05 -6.05
CA ALA A 96 -3.70 8.93 -7.35
C ALA A 96 -3.10 10.29 -7.75
N VAL A 97 -1.83 10.31 -8.08
CA VAL A 97 -1.11 11.52 -8.51
C VAL A 97 -0.66 11.33 -9.96
N ILE A 98 -1.12 12.22 -10.82
CA ILE A 98 -0.83 12.23 -12.25
C ILE A 98 -0.08 13.52 -12.58
N GLU A 99 1.12 13.38 -13.11
CA GLU A 99 1.94 14.52 -13.55
C GLU A 99 2.03 14.49 -15.08
N LEU A 100 1.38 15.44 -15.72
CA LEU A 100 1.43 15.60 -17.16
C LEU A 100 2.78 16.19 -17.58
N LYS A 101 3.36 15.66 -18.63
CA LYS A 101 4.59 16.21 -19.23
C LYS A 101 4.26 17.28 -20.24
N ASP A 102 3.21 17.06 -21.02
CA ASP A 102 2.73 18.01 -22.02
C ASP A 102 2.02 19.20 -21.38
N THR A 103 1.99 20.30 -22.13
CA THR A 103 1.14 21.43 -21.82
C THR A 103 -0.27 21.18 -22.35
N LEU A 104 -1.27 21.43 -21.51
CA LEU A 104 -2.66 21.26 -21.89
C LEU A 104 -3.02 22.21 -23.03
N LYS A 105 -3.74 21.70 -24.02
CA LYS A 105 -4.20 22.48 -25.18
C LYS A 105 -5.40 23.35 -24.79
N PRO A 106 -5.46 24.59 -25.23
CA PRO A 106 -6.62 25.45 -24.99
C PRO A 106 -7.87 24.87 -25.67
N ASN A 107 -9.05 25.23 -25.17
CA ASN A 107 -10.34 24.78 -25.69
C ASN A 107 -10.47 23.24 -25.87
N THR A 108 -9.83 22.49 -25.00
CA THR A 108 -9.81 21.03 -25.07
C THR A 108 -10.25 20.45 -23.73
N THR A 109 -11.20 19.53 -23.76
CA THR A 109 -11.62 18.76 -22.59
C THR A 109 -10.72 17.56 -22.41
N TYR A 110 -10.20 17.39 -21.21
CA TYR A 110 -9.39 16.23 -20.82
C TYR A 110 -10.19 15.32 -19.93
N THR A 111 -10.16 14.04 -20.23
CA THR A 111 -10.80 12.99 -19.41
C THR A 111 -9.72 12.04 -18.90
N ILE A 112 -9.81 11.67 -17.63
CA ILE A 112 -8.94 10.66 -17.00
C ILE A 112 -9.82 9.53 -16.52
N ASP A 113 -9.54 8.33 -17.04
CA ASP A 113 -10.25 7.10 -16.68
C ASP A 113 -9.33 6.19 -15.90
N LEU A 114 -9.77 5.80 -14.71
CA LEU A 114 -9.07 4.92 -13.75
C LEU A 114 -9.83 3.60 -13.56
N THR A 115 -10.82 3.30 -14.40
CA THR A 115 -11.75 2.17 -14.21
C THR A 115 -11.06 0.81 -14.29
N HIS A 116 -9.90 0.74 -14.90
CA HIS A 116 -9.16 -0.51 -15.12
C HIS A 116 -7.89 -0.65 -14.25
N SER A 117 -7.68 0.27 -13.33
CA SER A 117 -6.47 0.30 -12.48
C SER A 117 -6.68 -0.31 -11.09
#